data_ce6d55d8c3ab3c126d21a4bb50ec0728
#
_entry.id   ce6d55d8c3ab3c126d21a4bb50ec0728
#
_cell.length_a   1.000
_cell.length_b   1.000
_cell.length_c   1.000
_cell.angle_alpha   90.00
_cell.angle_beta   90.00
_cell.angle_gamma   90.00
#
_symmetry.space_group_name_H-M   'P 1'
#
loop_
_entity.id
_entity.type
_entity.pdbx_description
1 polymer ?
#
loop_
_entity_poly.entity_id
_entity_poly.type
_entity_poly.pdbx_seq_one_letter_code
_entity_poly.pdbx_strand_id
1 'polypeptide(L)'
;MVMVDANWHTYQVLTKRSERLRDLLSTRLRFAADERHIWWGVSVEDRKYGLPRIGHLRSAPAAIKFLSIEPLLEDLGEFDISGVDWAIVGGESGHGARAMEQEWVDKILKSCRRQQVAFFFKQWGGVHKSTTGRSLHGRTYDEMPRLKAKPIPERKTRTFLAIKWQNRVKHWSAPEPHAPLMLLQSAGAGL
;
A
#
# COMPACT_ATOMS: atom_id res chain seq x y z
N MET A 1 -0.57 8.53 -13.69
CA MET A 1 -0.11 9.87 -14.05
C MET A 1 -0.66 10.98 -13.16
N VAL A 2 -1.97 11.08 -12.81
CA VAL A 2 -2.46 12.12 -11.86
C VAL A 2 -1.67 12.10 -10.54
N MET A 3 -1.50 10.93 -9.92
CA MET A 3 -0.73 10.78 -8.68
C MET A 3 0.73 11.24 -8.81
N VAL A 4 1.37 11.03 -9.97
CA VAL A 4 2.74 11.50 -10.22
C VAL A 4 2.81 13.02 -10.31
N ASP A 5 1.87 13.65 -11.02
CA ASP A 5 1.84 15.11 -11.20
C ASP A 5 1.43 15.83 -9.89
N ALA A 6 0.51 15.24 -9.09
CA ALA A 6 0.07 15.82 -7.82
C ALA A 6 0.92 15.33 -6.63
N ASN A 7 2.22 15.50 -6.74
CA ASN A 7 3.24 14.94 -5.84
C ASN A 7 3.42 15.66 -4.48
N TRP A 8 2.52 16.56 -4.15
CA TRP A 8 2.39 17.16 -2.83
C TRP A 8 1.45 16.38 -1.90
N HIS A 9 0.82 15.31 -2.42
CA HIS A 9 0.06 14.35 -1.64
C HIS A 9 0.84 13.04 -1.47
N THR A 10 0.55 12.30 -0.41
CA THR A 10 0.94 10.90 -0.28
C THR A 10 -0.22 10.02 -0.71
N TYR A 11 0.02 9.11 -1.63
CA TYR A 11 -0.97 8.17 -2.12
C TYR A 11 -0.69 6.77 -1.59
N GLN A 12 -1.70 6.12 -1.04
CA GLN A 12 -1.63 4.74 -0.60
C GLN A 12 -2.47 3.89 -1.55
N VAL A 13 -1.81 3.08 -2.35
CA VAL A 13 -2.46 2.17 -3.31
C VAL A 13 -2.45 0.77 -2.73
N LEU A 14 -3.62 0.28 -2.34
CA LEU A 14 -3.80 -1.02 -1.69
C LEU A 14 -4.55 -1.99 -2.61
N THR A 15 -4.07 -3.23 -2.69
CA THR A 15 -4.72 -4.29 -3.48
C THR A 15 -4.51 -5.68 -2.88
N LYS A 16 -5.45 -6.60 -3.18
CA LYS A 16 -5.27 -8.05 -2.94
C LYS A 16 -4.66 -8.77 -4.17
N ARG A 17 -4.55 -8.09 -5.30
CA ARG A 17 -4.01 -8.64 -6.55
C ARG A 17 -2.50 -8.38 -6.65
N SER A 18 -1.75 -8.98 -5.77
CA SER A 18 -0.31 -8.71 -5.57
C SER A 18 0.57 -9.07 -6.76
N GLU A 19 0.31 -10.18 -7.45
CA GLU A 19 1.02 -10.53 -8.68
C GLU A 19 0.81 -9.48 -9.77
N ARG A 20 -0.47 -9.10 -9.99
CA ARG A 20 -0.79 -8.05 -10.96
C ARG A 20 -0.15 -6.71 -10.61
N LEU A 21 -0.07 -6.37 -9.31
CA LEU A 21 0.62 -5.17 -8.86
C LEU A 21 2.10 -5.21 -9.23
N ARG A 22 2.80 -6.31 -8.90
CA ARG A 22 4.20 -6.53 -9.25
C ARG A 22 4.44 -6.39 -10.75
N ASP A 23 3.63 -7.07 -11.55
CA ASP A 23 3.78 -7.09 -13.02
C ASP A 23 3.52 -5.70 -13.62
N LEU A 24 2.50 -4.98 -13.13
CA LEU A 24 2.22 -3.61 -13.58
C LEU A 24 3.35 -2.64 -13.21
N LEU A 25 3.89 -2.73 -12.01
CA LEU A 25 5.01 -1.89 -11.57
C LEU A 25 6.31 -2.21 -12.32
N SER A 26 6.49 -3.45 -12.75
CA SER A 26 7.63 -3.84 -13.58
C SER A 26 7.49 -3.41 -15.05
N THR A 27 6.27 -3.05 -15.48
CA THR A 27 5.97 -2.75 -16.90
C THR A 27 5.25 -1.41 -17.05
N ARG A 28 3.93 -1.42 -17.21
CA ARG A 28 3.09 -0.24 -17.56
C ARG A 28 3.10 0.89 -16.54
N LEU A 29 3.31 0.59 -15.26
CA LEU A 29 3.38 1.56 -14.17
C LEU A 29 4.80 1.80 -13.68
N ARG A 30 5.82 1.36 -14.41
CA ARG A 30 7.23 1.51 -14.03
C ARG A 30 7.59 2.97 -13.74
N PHE A 31 7.02 3.90 -14.49
CA PHE A 31 7.19 5.35 -14.30
C PHE A 31 6.68 5.88 -12.94
N ALA A 32 5.85 5.13 -12.25
CA ALA A 32 5.30 5.49 -10.94
C ALA A 32 5.91 4.67 -9.79
N ALA A 33 6.68 3.62 -10.12
CA ALA A 33 7.24 2.71 -9.13
C ALA A 33 8.30 3.39 -8.23
N ASP A 34 9.10 4.30 -8.79
CA ASP A 34 10.18 5.01 -8.08
C ASP A 34 9.70 6.27 -7.35
N GLU A 35 8.42 6.64 -7.51
CA GLU A 35 7.83 7.83 -6.90
C GLU A 35 7.57 7.62 -5.40
N ARG A 36 8.41 8.20 -4.53
CA ARG A 36 8.36 8.00 -3.08
C ARG A 36 7.07 8.47 -2.40
N HIS A 37 6.30 9.33 -3.04
CA HIS A 37 5.00 9.80 -2.54
C HIS A 37 3.84 8.88 -2.95
N ILE A 38 4.09 7.83 -3.73
CA ILE A 38 3.13 6.78 -4.08
C ILE A 38 3.56 5.50 -3.37
N TRP A 39 2.80 5.09 -2.37
CA TRP A 39 3.05 3.91 -1.58
C TRP A 39 2.22 2.75 -2.09
N TRP A 40 2.86 1.61 -2.31
CA TRP A 40 2.24 0.44 -2.88
C TRP A 40 2.10 -0.65 -1.83
N GLY A 41 0.89 -1.16 -1.63
CA GLY A 41 0.60 -2.08 -0.56
C GLY A 41 -0.30 -3.24 -0.95
N VAL A 42 -0.23 -4.27 -0.13
CA VAL A 42 -1.10 -5.44 -0.22
C VAL A 42 -1.78 -5.72 1.10
N SER A 43 -3.02 -6.25 1.02
CA SER A 43 -3.73 -6.74 2.20
C SER A 43 -3.22 -8.12 2.59
N VAL A 44 -3.07 -8.37 3.90
CA VAL A 44 -2.60 -9.65 4.46
C VAL A 44 -3.50 -10.00 5.66
N GLU A 45 -4.57 -10.74 5.42
CA GLU A 45 -5.56 -11.04 6.45
C GLU A 45 -5.32 -12.40 7.12
N ASP A 46 -4.74 -13.35 6.38
CA ASP A 46 -4.59 -14.75 6.76
C ASP A 46 -3.30 -15.36 6.18
N ARG A 47 -2.99 -16.58 6.63
CA ARG A 47 -1.80 -17.31 6.17
C ARG A 47 -1.97 -17.82 4.74
N LYS A 48 -3.15 -18.31 4.40
CA LYS A 48 -3.41 -19.00 3.14
C LYS A 48 -3.34 -18.07 1.93
N TYR A 49 -4.00 -16.93 2.01
CA TYR A 49 -4.12 -15.98 0.90
C TYR A 49 -3.27 -14.73 1.09
N GLY A 50 -3.08 -14.30 2.35
CA GLY A 50 -2.38 -13.07 2.70
C GLY A 50 -0.87 -13.19 2.62
N LEU A 51 -0.26 -14.19 3.28
CA LEU A 51 1.20 -14.32 3.33
C LEU A 51 1.87 -14.42 1.95
N PRO A 52 1.34 -15.18 0.96
CA PRO A 52 1.96 -15.23 -0.37
C PRO A 52 2.07 -13.87 -1.06
N ARG A 53 1.16 -12.92 -0.75
CA ARG A 53 1.17 -11.57 -1.33
C ARG A 53 2.38 -10.76 -0.89
N ILE A 54 2.97 -11.05 0.26
CA ILE A 54 4.18 -10.37 0.76
C ILE A 54 5.35 -10.62 -0.19
N GLY A 55 5.55 -11.85 -0.64
CA GLY A 55 6.61 -12.20 -1.60
C GLY A 55 6.48 -11.42 -2.92
N HIS A 56 5.26 -11.31 -3.45
CA HIS A 56 5.01 -10.52 -4.67
C HIS A 56 5.27 -9.02 -4.46
N LEU A 57 4.86 -8.47 -3.31
CA LEU A 57 5.13 -7.05 -2.98
C LEU A 57 6.62 -6.79 -2.83
N ARG A 58 7.35 -7.67 -2.14
CA ARG A 58 8.80 -7.52 -1.94
C ARG A 58 9.56 -7.51 -3.25
N SER A 59 9.17 -8.34 -4.22
CA SER A 59 9.77 -8.40 -5.55
C SER A 59 9.31 -7.28 -6.50
N ALA A 60 8.27 -6.51 -6.13
CA ALA A 60 7.83 -5.37 -6.93
C ALA A 60 8.84 -4.22 -6.86
N PRO A 61 9.15 -3.53 -7.97
CA PRO A 61 10.09 -2.41 -8.00
C PRO A 61 9.46 -1.11 -7.47
N ALA A 62 8.94 -1.13 -6.24
CA ALA A 62 8.29 0.00 -5.61
C ALA A 62 9.21 0.71 -4.62
N ALA A 63 9.21 2.06 -4.62
CA ALA A 63 10.06 2.87 -3.74
C ALA A 63 9.61 2.84 -2.27
N ILE A 64 8.30 2.72 -2.01
CA ILE A 64 7.72 2.55 -0.68
C ILE A 64 6.68 1.43 -0.75
N LYS A 65 6.84 0.44 0.13
CA LYS A 65 6.02 -0.77 0.22
C LYS A 65 5.34 -0.86 1.57
N PHE A 66 4.06 -1.21 1.60
CA PHE A 66 3.38 -1.39 2.87
C PHE A 66 2.46 -2.61 2.91
N LEU A 67 2.25 -3.14 4.11
CA LEU A 67 1.30 -4.20 4.39
C LEU A 67 0.09 -3.61 5.14
N SER A 68 -1.11 -3.94 4.68
CA SER A 68 -2.34 -3.74 5.43
C SER A 68 -2.77 -5.09 6.00
N ILE A 69 -2.41 -5.34 7.24
CA ILE A 69 -2.76 -6.56 7.98
C ILE A 69 -4.10 -6.29 8.67
N GLU A 70 -5.12 -6.07 7.85
CA GLU A 70 -6.47 -5.67 8.26
C GLU A 70 -7.55 -6.31 7.38
N PRO A 71 -8.49 -7.04 8.01
CA PRO A 71 -8.45 -7.48 9.40
C PRO A 71 -7.42 -8.58 9.61
N LEU A 72 -6.71 -8.56 10.75
CA LEU A 72 -5.88 -9.68 11.19
C LEU A 72 -6.81 -10.77 11.73
N LEU A 73 -6.88 -11.91 11.06
CA LEU A 73 -7.89 -12.95 11.30
C LEU A 73 -7.37 -14.18 12.03
N GLU A 74 -6.06 -14.36 12.06
CA GLU A 74 -5.38 -15.49 12.70
C GLU A 74 -3.92 -15.16 13.02
N ASP A 75 -3.26 -16.01 13.79
CA ASP A 75 -1.80 -15.95 13.97
C ASP A 75 -1.08 -16.21 12.65
N LEU A 76 -0.43 -15.19 12.11
CA LEU A 76 0.34 -15.33 10.87
C LEU A 76 1.66 -16.10 11.05
N GLY A 77 2.08 -16.34 12.30
CA GLY A 77 3.36 -16.97 12.60
C GLY A 77 4.55 -16.05 12.29
N GLU A 78 5.70 -16.67 12.03
CA GLU A 78 6.88 -15.92 11.57
C GLU A 78 6.87 -15.78 10.04
N PHE A 79 7.14 -14.58 9.55
CA PHE A 79 7.23 -14.30 8.13
C PHE A 79 8.24 -13.19 7.86
N ASP A 80 8.79 -13.20 6.64
CA ASP A 80 9.81 -12.24 6.22
C ASP A 80 9.16 -10.99 5.59
N ILE A 81 9.39 -9.84 6.22
CA ILE A 81 8.98 -8.51 5.76
C ILE A 81 10.15 -7.61 5.39
N SER A 82 11.32 -8.19 5.15
CA SER A 82 12.48 -7.44 4.69
C SER A 82 12.16 -6.69 3.38
N GLY A 83 12.55 -5.42 3.30
CA GLY A 83 12.23 -4.57 2.15
C GLY A 83 10.78 -4.04 2.11
N VAL A 84 10.00 -4.24 3.18
CA VAL A 84 8.75 -3.52 3.45
C VAL A 84 9.06 -2.32 4.33
N ASP A 85 8.42 -1.18 4.07
CA ASP A 85 8.66 0.07 4.80
C ASP A 85 7.66 0.28 5.95
N TRP A 86 6.45 -0.30 5.84
CA TRP A 86 5.36 -0.04 6.78
C TRP A 86 4.39 -1.22 6.91
N ALA A 87 4.00 -1.50 8.15
CA ALA A 87 2.98 -2.48 8.48
C ALA A 87 1.86 -1.82 9.30
N ILE A 88 0.65 -1.88 8.76
CA ILE A 88 -0.58 -1.43 9.43
C ILE A 88 -1.29 -2.67 9.96
N VAL A 89 -1.60 -2.71 11.25
CA VAL A 89 -2.28 -3.84 11.89
C VAL A 89 -3.58 -3.39 12.52
N GLY A 90 -4.64 -4.14 12.28
CA GLY A 90 -5.94 -3.85 12.88
C GLY A 90 -6.90 -5.03 12.83
N GLY A 91 -7.80 -5.06 13.81
CA GLY A 91 -8.87 -6.05 13.89
C GLY A 91 -10.07 -5.72 13.00
N GLU A 92 -10.89 -6.73 12.77
CA GLU A 92 -12.15 -6.60 12.04
C GLU A 92 -13.13 -5.71 12.78
N SER A 93 -13.87 -4.88 12.05
CA SER A 93 -14.86 -3.96 12.63
C SER A 93 -16.24 -4.20 12.04
N GLY A 94 -17.27 -4.03 12.88
CA GLY A 94 -18.67 -4.13 12.48
C GLY A 94 -19.36 -5.35 13.08
N HIS A 95 -20.64 -5.55 12.69
CA HIS A 95 -21.44 -6.66 13.17
C HIS A 95 -20.80 -8.01 12.78
N GLY A 96 -20.66 -8.92 13.75
CA GLY A 96 -20.03 -10.22 13.51
C GLY A 96 -18.49 -10.17 13.42
N ALA A 97 -17.86 -9.07 13.82
CA ALA A 97 -16.41 -8.93 13.82
C ALA A 97 -15.74 -10.06 14.64
N ARG A 98 -14.77 -10.73 14.03
CA ARG A 98 -13.97 -11.77 14.68
C ARG A 98 -12.97 -11.13 15.64
N ALA A 99 -12.75 -11.75 16.79
CA ALA A 99 -11.78 -11.29 17.76
C ALA A 99 -10.35 -11.39 17.19
N MET A 100 -9.52 -10.41 17.54
CA MET A 100 -8.10 -10.40 17.27
C MET A 100 -7.34 -10.57 18.59
N GLU A 101 -6.42 -11.53 18.63
CA GLU A 101 -5.65 -11.83 19.82
C GLU A 101 -4.41 -10.94 19.93
N GLN A 102 -4.12 -10.45 21.15
CA GLN A 102 -2.96 -9.59 21.40
C GLN A 102 -1.65 -10.28 21.03
N GLU A 103 -1.52 -11.58 21.30
CA GLU A 103 -0.33 -12.36 21.00
C GLU A 103 0.02 -12.32 19.50
N TRP A 104 -0.98 -12.32 18.61
CA TRP A 104 -0.75 -12.22 17.16
C TRP A 104 -0.14 -10.87 16.78
N VAL A 105 -0.68 -9.79 17.38
CA VAL A 105 -0.18 -8.43 17.17
C VAL A 105 1.25 -8.29 17.69
N ASP A 106 1.56 -8.88 18.85
CA ASP A 106 2.89 -8.84 19.47
C ASP A 106 3.95 -9.53 18.61
N LYS A 107 3.61 -10.67 17.98
CA LYS A 107 4.50 -11.35 17.03
C LYS A 107 4.82 -10.46 15.83
N ILE A 108 3.81 -9.77 15.28
CA ILE A 108 4.00 -8.83 14.17
C ILE A 108 4.85 -7.63 14.60
N LEU A 109 4.55 -7.03 15.76
CA LEU A 109 5.33 -5.92 16.31
C LEU A 109 6.81 -6.32 16.49
N LYS A 110 7.08 -7.51 17.08
CA LYS A 110 8.43 -8.04 17.24
C LYS A 110 9.14 -8.24 15.89
N SER A 111 8.42 -8.75 14.89
CA SER A 111 8.94 -8.90 13.53
C SER A 111 9.30 -7.56 12.90
N CYS A 112 8.43 -6.55 13.05
CA CYS A 112 8.68 -5.19 12.57
C CYS A 112 9.92 -4.57 13.23
N ARG A 113 10.09 -4.74 14.54
CA ARG A 113 11.28 -4.25 15.26
C ARG A 113 12.57 -4.92 14.76
N ARG A 114 12.56 -6.25 14.62
CA ARG A 114 13.72 -7.01 14.15
C ARG A 114 14.14 -6.60 12.74
N GLN A 115 13.19 -6.29 11.87
CA GLN A 115 13.41 -5.99 10.45
C GLN A 115 13.35 -4.50 10.12
N GLN A 116 13.28 -3.63 11.13
CA GLN A 116 13.27 -2.16 10.99
C GLN A 116 12.11 -1.63 10.13
N VAL A 117 10.95 -2.27 10.20
CA VAL A 117 9.72 -1.87 9.53
C VAL A 117 8.91 -0.96 10.45
N ALA A 118 8.43 0.18 9.96
CA ALA A 118 7.55 1.06 10.71
C ALA A 118 6.24 0.33 11.06
N PHE A 119 5.79 0.43 12.31
CA PHE A 119 4.63 -0.28 12.81
C PHE A 119 3.52 0.69 13.21
N PHE A 120 2.34 0.49 12.64
CA PHE A 120 1.15 1.26 12.95
C PHE A 120 0.04 0.33 13.47
N PHE A 121 -0.40 0.57 14.69
CA PHE A 121 -1.55 -0.15 15.25
C PHE A 121 -2.80 0.68 15.13
N LYS A 122 -3.69 0.28 14.23
CA LYS A 122 -4.87 1.05 13.89
C LYS A 122 -5.98 0.92 14.93
N GLN A 123 -6.33 -0.30 15.29
CA GLN A 123 -7.41 -0.58 16.26
C GLN A 123 -7.52 -2.08 16.59
N TRP A 124 -8.18 -2.38 17.71
CA TRP A 124 -8.56 -3.75 18.06
C TRP A 124 -9.73 -4.29 17.23
N GLY A 125 -10.56 -3.42 16.69
CA GLY A 125 -11.76 -3.80 15.97
C GLY A 125 -12.95 -4.06 16.90
N GLY A 126 -13.83 -5.02 16.49
CA GLY A 126 -15.05 -5.34 17.24
C GLY A 126 -16.29 -4.58 16.76
N VAL A 127 -17.44 -4.90 17.35
CA VAL A 127 -18.74 -4.30 16.97
C VAL A 127 -18.72 -2.78 17.19
N HIS A 128 -18.13 -2.35 18.31
CA HIS A 128 -18.00 -0.93 18.70
C HIS A 128 -16.51 -0.57 18.79
N LYS A 129 -15.85 -0.35 17.65
CA LYS A 129 -14.42 -0.03 17.56
C LYS A 129 -13.96 1.16 18.41
N SER A 130 -14.85 2.11 18.71
CA SER A 130 -14.58 3.24 19.59
C SER A 130 -14.36 2.82 21.04
N THR A 131 -14.96 1.71 21.46
CA THR A 131 -14.83 1.18 22.83
C THR A 131 -13.54 0.36 23.00
N THR A 132 -13.15 -0.40 21.96
CA THR A 132 -11.96 -1.26 21.99
C THR A 132 -10.66 -0.45 21.85
N GLY A 133 -10.75 0.70 21.16
CA GLY A 133 -9.65 1.64 21.03
C GLY A 133 -8.47 1.14 20.20
N ARG A 134 -7.30 1.81 20.40
CA ARG A 134 -6.05 1.56 19.68
C ARG A 134 -4.82 1.57 20.60
N SER A 135 -5.01 1.27 21.86
CA SER A 135 -3.91 1.14 22.81
C SER A 135 -3.37 -0.29 22.79
N LEU A 136 -2.08 -0.47 22.57
CA LEU A 136 -1.34 -1.71 22.69
C LEU A 136 -0.23 -1.50 23.72
N HIS A 137 -0.18 -2.33 24.78
CA HIS A 137 0.75 -2.15 25.92
C HIS A 137 0.72 -0.74 26.53
N GLY A 138 -0.48 -0.17 26.68
CA GLY A 138 -0.67 1.15 27.29
C GLY A 138 -0.27 2.36 26.45
N ARG A 139 0.09 2.16 25.17
CA ARG A 139 0.47 3.26 24.25
C ARG A 139 -0.09 3.07 22.84
N THR A 140 -0.07 4.13 22.04
CA THR A 140 -0.35 4.08 20.60
C THR A 140 0.92 3.86 19.79
N TYR A 141 0.77 3.26 18.61
CA TYR A 141 1.83 3.05 17.65
C TYR A 141 1.42 3.70 16.34
N ASP A 142 2.09 4.80 16.01
CA ASP A 142 1.75 5.69 14.89
C ASP A 142 2.91 5.87 13.91
N GLU A 143 3.78 4.85 13.80
CA GLU A 143 4.94 4.94 12.95
C GLU A 143 4.54 4.87 11.48
N MET A 144 5.21 5.67 10.67
CA MET A 144 5.01 5.77 9.22
C MET A 144 6.33 6.02 8.51
N PRO A 145 6.47 5.65 7.23
CA PRO A 145 7.60 6.07 6.42
C PRO A 145 7.72 7.59 6.40
N ARG A 146 8.91 8.11 6.66
CA ARG A 146 9.17 9.56 6.64
C ARG A 146 9.37 10.03 5.22
N LEU A 147 8.56 10.99 4.79
CA LEU A 147 8.70 11.68 3.53
C LEU A 147 8.89 13.18 3.79
N LYS A 148 9.76 13.78 2.99
CA LYS A 148 9.81 15.24 2.91
C LYS A 148 8.65 15.69 2.03
N ALA A 149 7.62 16.28 2.64
CA ALA A 149 6.47 16.81 1.92
C ALA A 149 6.92 17.90 0.93
N LYS A 150 6.38 17.86 -0.28
CA LYS A 150 6.53 18.95 -1.23
C LYS A 150 5.49 20.05 -0.92
N PRO A 151 5.83 21.32 -1.15
CA PRO A 151 4.89 22.42 -0.95
C PRO A 151 3.67 22.25 -1.86
N ILE A 152 2.50 22.57 -1.33
CA ILE A 152 1.27 22.58 -2.12
C ILE A 152 1.35 23.72 -3.13
N PRO A 153 1.23 23.48 -4.45
CA PRO A 153 1.29 24.52 -5.45
C PRO A 153 0.14 25.52 -5.32
N GLU A 154 0.32 26.71 -5.87
CA GLU A 154 -0.71 27.72 -5.93
C GLU A 154 -1.98 27.22 -6.63
N ARG A 155 -3.13 27.83 -6.32
CA ARG A 155 -4.44 27.44 -6.86
C ARG A 155 -4.44 27.41 -8.39
N LYS A 156 -3.81 28.38 -9.06
CA LYS A 156 -3.72 28.43 -10.54
C LYS A 156 -3.07 27.18 -11.12
N THR A 157 -1.94 26.77 -10.56
CA THR A 157 -1.22 25.55 -10.97
C THR A 157 -2.05 24.29 -10.76
N ARG A 158 -2.71 24.17 -9.60
CA ARG A 158 -3.59 23.04 -9.31
C ARG A 158 -4.78 22.97 -10.25
N THR A 159 -5.41 24.11 -10.56
CA THR A 159 -6.51 24.20 -11.52
C THR A 159 -6.06 23.80 -12.93
N PHE A 160 -4.91 24.29 -13.38
CA PHE A 160 -4.33 23.90 -14.67
C PHE A 160 -4.12 22.38 -14.76
N LEU A 161 -3.53 21.77 -13.74
CA LEU A 161 -3.34 20.32 -13.69
C LEU A 161 -4.66 19.55 -13.71
N ALA A 162 -5.68 20.03 -12.99
CA ALA A 162 -7.01 19.42 -12.98
C ALA A 162 -7.64 19.44 -14.39
N ILE A 163 -7.61 20.58 -15.09
CA ILE A 163 -8.13 20.71 -16.45
C ILE A 163 -7.36 19.81 -17.43
N LYS A 164 -6.02 19.82 -17.35
CA LYS A 164 -5.16 18.94 -18.14
C LYS A 164 -5.59 17.47 -18.03
N TRP A 165 -5.85 17.00 -16.80
CA TRP A 165 -6.25 15.62 -16.56
C TRP A 165 -7.67 15.31 -16.96
N GLN A 166 -8.62 16.23 -16.73
CA GLN A 166 -10.00 16.10 -17.20
C GLN A 166 -10.06 15.92 -18.72
N ASN A 167 -9.31 16.75 -19.47
CA ASN A 167 -9.25 16.64 -20.93
C ASN A 167 -8.64 15.31 -21.39
N ARG A 168 -7.61 14.82 -20.69
CA ARG A 168 -6.95 13.57 -21.03
C ARG A 168 -7.85 12.34 -20.76
N VAL A 169 -8.65 12.37 -19.70
CA VAL A 169 -9.57 11.28 -19.36
C VAL A 169 -10.74 11.22 -20.35
N LYS A 170 -11.22 12.35 -20.87
CA LYS A 170 -12.29 12.39 -21.89
C LYS A 170 -11.94 11.63 -23.18
N HIS A 171 -10.65 11.54 -23.52
CA HIS A 171 -10.14 10.84 -24.70
C HIS A 171 -9.52 9.46 -24.38
N TRP A 172 -9.70 8.98 -23.13
CA TRP A 172 -9.15 7.72 -22.71
C TRP A 172 -10.19 6.61 -22.93
N SER A 173 -9.90 5.67 -23.83
CA SER A 173 -10.61 4.40 -23.93
C SER A 173 -9.88 3.35 -23.07
N ALA A 174 -10.62 2.64 -22.22
CA ALA A 174 -10.03 1.55 -21.47
C ALA A 174 -9.50 0.50 -22.45
N PRO A 175 -8.27 -0.01 -22.25
CA PRO A 175 -7.79 -1.16 -23.05
C PRO A 175 -8.70 -2.34 -22.77
N GLU A 176 -8.97 -3.13 -23.82
CA GLU A 176 -9.75 -4.37 -23.72
C GLU A 176 -9.26 -5.25 -22.55
N PRO A 177 -10.15 -5.83 -21.75
CA PRO A 177 -9.79 -6.57 -20.53
C PRO A 177 -8.81 -7.74 -20.74
N HIS A 178 -8.67 -8.20 -21.97
CA HIS A 178 -7.90 -9.40 -22.36
C HIS A 178 -6.80 -9.13 -23.38
N ALA A 179 -6.47 -7.87 -23.68
CA ALA A 179 -5.33 -7.60 -24.55
C ALA A 179 -4.05 -8.14 -23.89
N PRO A 180 -3.29 -9.03 -24.56
CA PRO A 180 -2.01 -9.51 -24.04
C PRO A 180 -1.11 -8.31 -23.79
N LEU A 181 -0.31 -8.37 -22.72
CA LEU A 181 0.72 -7.37 -22.38
C LEU A 181 1.76 -7.36 -23.51
N MET A 182 1.50 -6.59 -24.57
CA MET A 182 2.55 -6.30 -25.53
C MET A 182 3.62 -5.47 -24.82
N LEU A 183 4.80 -6.05 -24.73
CA LEU A 183 6.04 -5.33 -24.40
C LEU A 183 6.13 -4.14 -25.36
N LEU A 184 6.04 -2.93 -24.81
CA LEU A 184 6.48 -1.75 -25.54
C LEU A 184 8.00 -1.92 -25.77
N GLN A 185 8.37 -2.46 -26.91
CA GLN A 185 9.74 -2.40 -27.40
C GLN A 185 10.10 -0.91 -27.45
N SER A 186 11.14 -0.55 -26.73
CA SER A 186 11.80 0.72 -26.86
C SER A 186 12.06 0.96 -28.34
N ALA A 187 11.42 1.98 -28.92
CA ALA A 187 11.85 2.52 -30.19
C ALA A 187 13.29 2.95 -30.00
N GLY A 188 14.20 2.15 -30.55
CA GLY A 188 15.62 2.40 -30.50
C GLY A 188 15.94 3.75 -31.12
N ALA A 189 16.84 4.45 -30.49
CA ALA A 189 17.59 5.51 -31.09
C ALA A 189 18.25 4.97 -32.35
N GLY A 190 17.85 5.48 -33.51
CA GLY A 190 18.53 5.36 -34.75
C GLY A 190 19.00 6.74 -35.21
N LEU A 191 20.33 6.87 -35.30
CA LEU A 191 21.15 7.94 -35.87
C LEU A 191 21.27 9.22 -35.06
#